data_e8b1dd12a1627a6f75dbdb8fcfaed8db
#
_entry.id   e8b1dd12a1627a6f75dbdb8fcfaed8db
#
_cell.length_a   1.000
_cell.length_b   1.000
_cell.length_c   1.000
_cell.angle_alpha   90.00
_cell.angle_beta   90.00
_cell.angle_gamma   90.00
#
_symmetry.space_group_name_H-M   'P 1'
#
loop_
_entity.id
_entity.type
_entity.pdbx_description
1 polymer ?
#
loop_
_entity_poly.entity_id
_entity_poly.type
_entity_poly.pdbx_seq_one_letter_code
_entity_poly.pdbx_strand_id
1 'polypeptide(L)'
;SIVSDKETSNRFETDKIIIGIENGTPHAGATTLMYMLVKEISKSKKVKGIEMFNNDSLYFKDDRIITCQSRVQFETIVKTLKDIDVFIVDLNGSDVKEICNKLVYLVDPGSTKLYKIIKGNQKEYEHLLNSNVVLNRSNIKNDNLNNFEYETHLKIVGNVPNLNERLDSNSELNDLIKFLVGNVKVKSSRKGLFSFLRRKK
;
A
#
# COMPACT_ATOMS: atom_id res chain seq x y z
N SER A 1 -2.84 -37.88 -27.40
CA SER A 1 -3.72 -36.81 -26.92
C SER A 1 -3.09 -36.22 -25.67
N ILE A 2 -2.51 -35.02 -25.82
CA ILE A 2 -1.93 -34.26 -24.72
C ILE A 2 -3.06 -33.41 -24.18
N VAL A 3 -3.55 -33.76 -23.00
CA VAL A 3 -4.49 -32.95 -22.24
C VAL A 3 -3.68 -31.77 -21.65
N SER A 4 -3.86 -30.58 -22.19
CA SER A 4 -3.33 -29.37 -21.61
C SER A 4 -4.16 -29.03 -20.37
N ASP A 5 -3.61 -29.31 -19.19
CA ASP A 5 -4.16 -28.77 -17.94
C ASP A 5 -4.04 -27.24 -18.00
N LYS A 6 -5.18 -26.60 -18.28
CA LYS A 6 -5.35 -25.19 -18.02
C LYS A 6 -5.41 -25.05 -16.49
N GLU A 7 -4.29 -24.70 -15.89
CA GLU A 7 -4.26 -24.11 -14.55
C GLU A 7 -5.16 -22.87 -14.60
N THR A 8 -6.39 -23.01 -14.14
CA THR A 8 -7.24 -21.89 -13.76
C THR A 8 -6.60 -21.29 -12.52
N SER A 9 -5.73 -20.30 -12.73
CA SER A 9 -5.22 -19.48 -11.64
C SER A 9 -6.45 -18.90 -10.91
N ASN A 10 -6.73 -19.40 -9.71
CA ASN A 10 -7.74 -18.85 -8.81
C ASN A 10 -7.35 -17.42 -8.49
N ARG A 11 -7.77 -16.48 -9.35
CA ARG A 11 -7.47 -15.06 -9.17
C ARG A 11 -8.22 -14.61 -7.93
N PHE A 12 -7.46 -14.11 -6.93
CA PHE A 12 -8.06 -13.52 -5.74
C PHE A 12 -8.91 -12.31 -6.16
N GLU A 13 -10.22 -12.39 -5.95
CA GLU A 13 -11.16 -11.33 -6.27
C GLU A 13 -11.70 -10.72 -4.97
N THR A 14 -11.69 -9.39 -4.89
CA THR A 14 -12.25 -8.64 -3.77
C THR A 14 -12.74 -7.28 -4.26
N ASP A 15 -13.76 -6.74 -3.58
CA ASP A 15 -14.24 -5.36 -3.72
C ASP A 15 -13.49 -4.37 -2.82
N LYS A 16 -12.55 -4.87 -2.01
CA LYS A 16 -11.73 -4.09 -1.09
C LYS A 16 -10.59 -3.38 -1.82
N ILE A 17 -10.17 -2.25 -1.27
CA ILE A 17 -8.96 -1.56 -1.73
C ILE A 17 -7.78 -2.12 -0.94
N ILE A 18 -6.80 -2.69 -1.63
CA ILE A 18 -5.57 -3.22 -1.03
C ILE A 18 -4.40 -2.35 -1.52
N ILE A 19 -3.71 -1.73 -0.59
CA ILE A 19 -2.57 -0.84 -0.84
C ILE A 19 -1.33 -1.46 -0.23
N GLY A 20 -0.36 -1.81 -1.06
CA GLY A 20 0.93 -2.35 -0.63
C GLY A 20 1.96 -1.24 -0.43
N ILE A 21 2.70 -1.34 0.66
CA ILE A 21 3.86 -0.51 0.97
C ILE A 21 5.07 -1.43 1.08
N GLU A 22 6.11 -1.13 0.34
CA GLU A 22 7.37 -1.89 0.36
C GLU A 22 8.54 -0.94 0.64
N ASN A 23 9.54 -1.40 1.37
CA ASN A 23 10.76 -0.62 1.55
C ASN A 23 11.63 -0.69 0.28
N GLY A 24 11.77 0.42 -0.44
CA GLY A 24 12.67 0.56 -1.59
C GLY A 24 14.12 0.85 -1.16
N THR A 25 14.32 1.40 0.03
CA THR A 25 15.63 1.49 0.70
C THR A 25 15.56 0.83 2.06
N PRO A 26 16.66 0.26 2.58
CA PRO A 26 16.65 -0.37 3.90
C PRO A 26 16.13 0.57 5.00
N HIS A 27 15.19 0.06 5.79
CA HIS A 27 14.58 0.78 6.90
C HIS A 27 13.93 2.12 6.52
N ALA A 28 13.32 2.20 5.34
CA ALA A 28 12.61 3.41 4.90
C ALA A 28 11.35 3.72 5.73
N GLY A 29 10.88 2.81 6.58
CA GLY A 29 9.83 3.06 7.56
C GLY A 29 8.43 2.62 7.12
N ALA A 30 8.30 1.53 6.36
CA ALA A 30 7.02 1.01 5.85
C ALA A 30 6.02 0.77 6.98
N THR A 31 6.42 0.08 8.05
CA THR A 31 5.57 -0.23 9.22
C THR A 31 5.03 1.05 9.90
N THR A 32 5.90 2.05 10.09
CA THR A 32 5.50 3.33 10.70
C THR A 32 4.56 4.12 9.80
N LEU A 33 4.84 4.17 8.48
CA LEU A 33 3.95 4.85 7.53
C LEU A 33 2.60 4.15 7.42
N MET A 34 2.57 2.82 7.36
CA MET A 34 1.32 2.04 7.42
C MET A 34 0.49 2.44 8.63
N TYR A 35 1.08 2.49 9.82
CA TYR A 35 0.40 2.87 11.05
C TYR A 35 -0.19 4.29 10.96
N MET A 36 0.60 5.27 10.51
CA MET A 36 0.13 6.65 10.35
C MET A 36 -1.00 6.76 9.32
N LEU A 37 -0.91 6.07 8.20
CA LEU A 37 -1.97 6.02 7.18
C LEU A 37 -3.26 5.39 7.72
N VAL A 38 -3.16 4.30 8.49
CA VAL A 38 -4.32 3.68 9.14
C VAL A 38 -5.01 4.69 10.07
N LYS A 39 -4.27 5.44 10.88
CA LYS A 39 -4.83 6.48 11.76
C LYS A 39 -5.57 7.56 10.96
N GLU A 40 -4.96 8.10 9.90
CA GLU A 40 -5.58 9.16 9.11
C GLU A 40 -6.80 8.67 8.33
N ILE A 41 -6.69 7.54 7.65
CA ILE A 41 -7.77 6.99 6.81
C ILE A 41 -8.96 6.56 7.68
N SER A 42 -8.72 6.07 8.90
CA SER A 42 -9.79 5.64 9.81
C SER A 42 -10.77 6.75 10.21
N LYS A 43 -10.41 8.01 10.02
CA LYS A 43 -11.30 9.16 10.25
C LYS A 43 -12.45 9.23 9.24
N SER A 44 -12.31 8.61 8.08
CA SER A 44 -13.29 8.69 6.99
C SER A 44 -13.70 7.36 6.37
N LYS A 45 -12.92 6.30 6.57
CA LYS A 45 -13.14 4.97 6.00
C LYS A 45 -12.85 3.87 7.03
N LYS A 46 -13.47 2.71 6.85
CA LYS A 46 -13.15 1.52 7.63
C LYS A 46 -11.86 0.91 7.08
N VAL A 47 -10.79 0.98 7.84
CA VAL A 47 -9.44 0.59 7.42
C VAL A 47 -8.79 -0.38 8.41
N LYS A 48 -7.98 -1.30 7.90
CA LYS A 48 -7.06 -2.15 8.66
C LYS A 48 -5.65 -2.07 8.09
N GLY A 49 -4.66 -2.08 8.97
CA GLY A 49 -3.27 -2.30 8.62
C GLY A 49 -2.92 -3.78 8.73
N ILE A 50 -2.12 -4.29 7.81
CA ILE A 50 -1.60 -5.66 7.88
C ILE A 50 -0.09 -5.62 7.69
N GLU A 51 0.65 -6.14 8.67
CA GLU A 51 2.08 -6.34 8.57
C GLU A 51 2.37 -7.80 8.20
N MET A 52 3.07 -7.99 7.08
CA MET A 52 3.45 -9.33 6.62
C MET A 52 4.77 -9.77 7.27
N PHE A 53 4.82 -11.01 7.76
CA PHE A 53 5.98 -11.74 8.26
C PHE A 53 6.64 -11.21 9.54
N ASN A 54 6.49 -9.93 9.87
CA ASN A 54 7.05 -9.29 11.05
C ASN A 54 5.98 -9.07 12.13
N ASN A 55 6.42 -8.54 13.28
CA ASN A 55 5.56 -8.21 14.40
C ASN A 55 5.92 -6.83 15.01
N ASP A 56 6.57 -5.97 14.25
CA ASP A 56 7.03 -4.68 14.74
C ASP A 56 5.84 -3.74 15.02
N SER A 57 4.76 -3.90 14.28
CA SER A 57 3.53 -3.12 14.46
C SER A 57 2.82 -3.38 15.80
N LEU A 58 3.09 -4.49 16.48
CA LEU A 58 2.53 -4.79 17.81
C LEU A 58 2.92 -3.73 18.86
N TYR A 59 4.05 -3.05 18.66
CA TYR A 59 4.50 -1.98 19.57
C TYR A 59 3.58 -0.76 19.55
N PHE A 60 2.79 -0.56 18.48
CA PHE A 60 1.81 0.53 18.41
C PHE A 60 0.57 0.27 19.27
N LYS A 61 0.29 -0.98 19.67
CA LYS A 61 -0.87 -1.39 20.48
C LYS A 61 -2.19 -0.90 19.90
N ASP A 62 -2.33 -0.97 18.59
CA ASP A 62 -3.50 -0.51 17.85
C ASP A 62 -4.25 -1.72 17.29
N ASP A 63 -5.51 -1.89 17.70
CA ASP A 63 -6.38 -3.02 17.31
C ASP A 63 -6.76 -3.00 15.82
N ARG A 64 -6.52 -1.88 15.14
CA ARG A 64 -6.69 -1.78 13.68
C ARG A 64 -5.57 -2.45 12.90
N ILE A 65 -4.49 -2.89 13.55
CA ILE A 65 -3.34 -3.52 12.91
C ILE A 65 -3.31 -5.01 13.24
N ILE A 66 -3.04 -5.81 12.22
CA ILE A 66 -2.98 -7.27 12.29
C ILE A 66 -1.64 -7.72 11.71
N THR A 67 -1.02 -8.71 12.32
CA THR A 67 0.16 -9.37 11.74
C THR A 67 -0.27 -10.62 10.97
N CYS A 68 0.44 -10.94 9.89
CA CYS A 68 0.10 -12.02 8.99
C CYS A 68 1.36 -12.74 8.49
N GLN A 69 1.35 -14.08 8.52
CA GLN A 69 2.52 -14.90 8.23
C GLN A 69 2.48 -15.59 6.86
N SER A 70 1.39 -15.43 6.11
CA SER A 70 1.28 -16.04 4.78
C SER A 70 0.22 -15.34 3.92
N ARG A 71 0.34 -15.48 2.60
CA ARG A 71 -0.67 -15.00 1.65
C ARG A 71 -2.04 -15.62 1.90
N VAL A 72 -2.09 -16.90 2.20
CA VAL A 72 -3.36 -17.61 2.49
C VAL A 72 -4.07 -17.02 3.71
N GLN A 73 -3.31 -16.72 4.76
CA GLN A 73 -3.85 -16.05 5.94
C GLN A 73 -4.34 -14.65 5.60
N PHE A 74 -3.59 -13.88 4.81
CA PHE A 74 -3.98 -12.57 4.33
C PHE A 74 -5.30 -12.61 3.55
N GLU A 75 -5.42 -13.49 2.56
CA GLU A 75 -6.64 -13.64 1.76
C GLU A 75 -7.85 -14.03 2.61
N THR A 76 -7.63 -14.88 3.64
CA THR A 76 -8.67 -15.26 4.60
C THR A 76 -9.12 -14.06 5.42
N ILE A 77 -8.19 -13.25 5.94
CA ILE A 77 -8.50 -12.03 6.69
C ILE A 77 -9.32 -11.06 5.84
N VAL A 78 -8.89 -10.78 4.60
CA VAL A 78 -9.60 -9.86 3.69
C VAL A 78 -11.01 -10.34 3.38
N LYS A 79 -11.21 -11.65 3.17
CA LYS A 79 -12.53 -12.25 2.92
C LYS A 79 -13.44 -12.23 4.14
N THR A 80 -12.88 -12.40 5.33
CA THR A 80 -13.64 -12.48 6.59
C THR A 80 -14.08 -11.11 7.11
N LEU A 81 -13.22 -10.10 7.00
CA LEU A 81 -13.49 -8.75 7.47
C LEU A 81 -14.34 -7.96 6.44
N LYS A 82 -15.63 -8.29 6.36
CA LYS A 82 -16.55 -7.73 5.36
C LYS A 82 -16.76 -6.21 5.49
N ASP A 83 -16.65 -5.68 6.71
CA ASP A 83 -16.91 -4.26 7.00
C ASP A 83 -15.71 -3.35 6.73
N ILE A 84 -14.57 -3.88 6.26
CA ILE A 84 -13.39 -3.08 5.96
C ILE A 84 -13.41 -2.68 4.49
N ASP A 85 -13.19 -1.39 4.23
CA ASP A 85 -13.12 -0.82 2.88
C ASP A 85 -11.70 -0.86 2.31
N VAL A 86 -10.70 -0.63 3.18
CA VAL A 86 -9.29 -0.42 2.81
C VAL A 86 -8.36 -1.26 3.67
N PHE A 87 -7.43 -1.96 3.04
CA PHE A 87 -6.30 -2.60 3.69
C PHE A 87 -5.00 -1.89 3.30
N ILE A 88 -4.22 -1.48 4.28
CA ILE A 88 -2.86 -0.96 4.09
C ILE A 88 -1.88 -2.05 4.52
N VAL A 89 -1.03 -2.50 3.62
CA VAL A 89 -0.19 -3.68 3.84
C VAL A 89 1.28 -3.29 3.82
N ASP A 90 1.97 -3.51 4.92
CA ASP A 90 3.44 -3.54 4.98
C ASP A 90 3.89 -4.90 4.45
N LEU A 91 4.44 -4.92 3.24
CA LEU A 91 4.64 -6.14 2.46
C LEU A 91 5.82 -6.97 2.92
N ASN A 92 6.89 -6.37 3.39
CA ASN A 92 8.12 -7.08 3.80
C ASN A 92 8.57 -8.16 2.80
N GLY A 93 8.50 -7.85 1.50
CA GLY A 93 8.88 -8.78 0.42
C GLY A 93 7.81 -9.83 0.06
N SER A 94 6.61 -9.74 0.63
CA SER A 94 5.52 -10.70 0.36
C SER A 94 5.02 -10.65 -1.08
N ASP A 95 4.62 -11.81 -1.61
CA ASP A 95 3.91 -11.98 -2.87
C ASP A 95 2.48 -11.41 -2.88
N VAL A 96 1.97 -10.97 -1.72
CA VAL A 96 0.72 -10.20 -1.62
C VAL A 96 0.74 -8.95 -2.49
N LYS A 97 1.93 -8.42 -2.83
CA LYS A 97 2.09 -7.31 -3.80
C LYS A 97 1.37 -7.53 -5.13
N GLU A 98 1.24 -8.78 -5.58
CA GLU A 98 0.60 -9.14 -6.86
C GLU A 98 -0.91 -8.86 -6.89
N ILE A 99 -1.54 -8.80 -5.73
CA ILE A 99 -2.99 -8.56 -5.57
C ILE A 99 -3.32 -7.16 -5.06
N CYS A 100 -2.31 -6.32 -4.83
CA CYS A 100 -2.53 -4.94 -4.44
C CYS A 100 -3.14 -4.12 -5.59
N ASN A 101 -4.13 -3.27 -5.28
CA ASN A 101 -4.68 -2.31 -6.23
C ASN A 101 -3.70 -1.17 -6.52
N LYS A 102 -2.92 -0.82 -5.51
CA LYS A 102 -1.80 0.13 -5.60
C LYS A 102 -0.62 -0.39 -4.81
N LEU A 103 0.56 -0.12 -5.34
CA LEU A 103 1.84 -0.47 -4.74
C LEU A 103 2.73 0.77 -4.74
N VAL A 104 3.32 1.07 -3.60
CA VAL A 104 4.29 2.15 -3.45
C VAL A 104 5.56 1.64 -2.78
N TYR A 105 6.69 2.18 -3.22
CA TYR A 105 8.00 1.87 -2.66
C TYR A 105 8.51 3.06 -1.87
N LEU A 106 8.85 2.84 -0.60
CA LEU A 106 9.39 3.88 0.27
C LEU A 106 10.88 4.03 0.05
N VAL A 107 11.30 5.24 -0.20
CA VAL A 107 12.70 5.64 -0.32
C VAL A 107 13.01 6.66 0.76
N ASP A 108 14.03 6.37 1.58
CA ASP A 108 14.67 7.37 2.41
C ASP A 108 15.64 8.16 1.49
N PRO A 109 15.37 9.45 1.24
CA PRO A 109 16.19 10.24 0.30
C PRO A 109 17.57 10.58 0.83
N GLY A 110 17.93 10.10 2.03
CA GLY A 110 19.27 10.23 2.58
C GLY A 110 20.32 9.76 1.59
N SER A 111 21.23 10.65 1.22
CA SER A 111 22.14 10.48 0.08
C SER A 111 22.85 9.13 0.06
N THR A 112 23.36 8.65 1.19
CA THR A 112 24.12 7.40 1.25
C THR A 112 23.30 6.18 0.88
N LYS A 113 22.04 6.08 1.33
CA LYS A 113 21.18 4.91 1.08
C LYS A 113 20.76 4.87 -0.38
N LEU A 114 20.30 5.98 -0.91
CA LEU A 114 19.85 6.08 -2.30
C LEU A 114 20.99 5.90 -3.29
N TYR A 115 22.16 6.53 -3.05
CA TYR A 115 23.33 6.36 -3.90
C TYR A 115 23.85 4.92 -3.94
N LYS A 116 23.76 4.17 -2.84
CA LYS A 116 24.11 2.74 -2.84
C LYS A 116 23.25 1.93 -3.80
N ILE A 117 21.96 2.28 -3.92
CA ILE A 117 21.06 1.62 -4.87
C ILE A 117 21.38 2.08 -6.30
N ILE A 118 21.39 3.38 -6.55
CA ILE A 118 21.60 3.95 -7.90
C ILE A 118 22.94 3.48 -8.52
N LYS A 119 24.01 3.43 -7.72
CA LYS A 119 25.36 3.10 -8.21
C LYS A 119 25.80 1.67 -7.92
N GLY A 120 25.22 1.02 -6.94
CA GLY A 120 25.67 -0.28 -6.44
C GLY A 120 24.74 -1.44 -6.72
N ASN A 121 23.47 -1.19 -7.02
CA ASN A 121 22.49 -2.25 -7.28
C ASN A 121 21.57 -1.88 -8.45
N GLN A 122 22.07 -2.12 -9.66
CA GLN A 122 21.38 -1.81 -10.91
C GLN A 122 19.96 -2.41 -10.95
N LYS A 123 19.80 -3.66 -10.50
CA LYS A 123 18.49 -4.35 -10.52
C LYS A 123 17.45 -3.69 -9.63
N GLU A 124 17.82 -3.31 -8.41
CA GLU A 124 16.93 -2.59 -7.50
C GLU A 124 16.61 -1.21 -8.03
N TYR A 125 17.58 -0.52 -8.60
CA TYR A 125 17.36 0.79 -9.20
C TYR A 125 16.39 0.72 -10.38
N GLU A 126 16.58 -0.20 -11.33
CA GLU A 126 15.67 -0.42 -12.46
C GLU A 126 14.24 -0.75 -11.98
N HIS A 127 14.12 -1.49 -10.89
CA HIS A 127 12.83 -1.76 -10.28
C HIS A 127 12.16 -0.49 -9.75
N LEU A 128 12.91 0.38 -9.07
CA LEU A 128 12.38 1.66 -8.57
C LEU A 128 12.00 2.62 -9.70
N LEU A 129 12.76 2.65 -10.82
CA LEU A 129 12.45 3.47 -12.00
C LEU A 129 11.06 3.18 -12.57
N ASN A 130 10.59 1.93 -12.46
CA ASN A 130 9.30 1.47 -12.96
C ASN A 130 8.20 1.46 -11.88
N SER A 131 8.47 2.04 -10.71
CA SER A 131 7.58 1.99 -9.55
C SER A 131 7.06 3.36 -9.15
N ASN A 132 5.96 3.38 -8.40
CA ASN A 132 5.52 4.60 -7.71
C ASN A 132 6.34 4.75 -6.42
N VAL A 133 7.13 5.80 -6.31
CA VAL A 133 8.02 6.04 -5.19
C VAL A 133 7.44 7.07 -4.24
N VAL A 134 7.48 6.78 -2.95
CA VAL A 134 7.17 7.75 -1.89
C VAL A 134 8.48 8.04 -1.15
N LEU A 135 8.88 9.31 -1.14
CA LEU A 135 9.96 9.75 -0.27
C LEU A 135 9.44 9.80 1.16
N ASN A 136 10.12 9.12 2.08
CA ASN A 136 9.76 9.11 3.50
C ASN A 136 10.90 9.64 4.36
N ARG A 137 10.55 10.32 5.44
CA ARG A 137 11.49 11.07 6.28
C ARG A 137 12.29 12.11 5.47
N SER A 138 11.63 12.69 4.48
CA SER A 138 12.24 13.57 3.51
C SER A 138 12.44 14.97 4.08
N ASN A 139 13.63 15.53 3.84
CA ASN A 139 13.92 16.94 4.06
C ASN A 139 13.87 17.75 2.74
N ILE A 140 13.47 17.12 1.64
CA ILE A 140 13.39 17.75 0.33
C ILE A 140 12.14 18.63 0.30
N LYS A 141 12.31 19.92 0.06
CA LYS A 141 11.19 20.83 -0.14
C LYS A 141 10.48 20.55 -1.44
N ASN A 142 9.17 20.77 -1.49
CA ASN A 142 8.37 20.51 -2.68
C ASN A 142 8.90 21.25 -3.92
N ASP A 143 9.45 22.44 -3.77
CA ASP A 143 10.03 23.20 -4.89
C ASP A 143 11.28 22.52 -5.50
N ASN A 144 11.92 21.62 -4.75
CA ASN A 144 13.10 20.89 -5.19
C ASN A 144 12.80 19.45 -5.66
N LEU A 145 11.53 19.02 -5.60
CA LEU A 145 11.16 17.67 -6.02
C LEU A 145 11.44 17.42 -7.50
N ASN A 146 11.13 18.39 -8.37
CA ASN A 146 11.39 18.27 -9.80
C ASN A 146 12.88 18.06 -10.11
N ASN A 147 13.75 18.74 -9.37
CA ASN A 147 15.20 18.55 -9.53
C ASN A 147 15.62 17.15 -9.05
N PHE A 148 15.05 16.69 -7.93
CA PHE A 148 15.32 15.35 -7.41
C PHE A 148 14.84 14.26 -8.39
N GLU A 149 13.64 14.38 -8.96
CA GLU A 149 13.14 13.47 -9.99
C GLU A 149 14.01 13.48 -11.24
N TYR A 150 14.45 14.67 -11.68
CA TYR A 150 15.35 14.80 -12.82
C TYR A 150 16.69 14.11 -12.58
N GLU A 151 17.29 14.27 -11.41
CA GLU A 151 18.59 13.67 -11.05
C GLU A 151 18.51 12.15 -10.84
N THR A 152 17.39 11.68 -10.28
CA THR A 152 17.24 10.27 -9.90
C THR A 152 16.39 9.47 -10.89
N HIS A 153 15.69 10.12 -11.80
CA HIS A 153 14.71 9.53 -12.73
C HIS A 153 13.59 8.72 -12.04
N LEU A 154 13.41 8.89 -10.73
CA LEU A 154 12.36 8.21 -9.97
C LEU A 154 11.02 8.95 -10.15
N LYS A 155 9.93 8.19 -10.23
CA LYS A 155 8.57 8.74 -10.26
C LYS A 155 8.06 8.94 -8.82
N ILE A 156 8.12 10.19 -8.34
CA ILE A 156 7.70 10.51 -6.97
C ILE A 156 6.19 10.79 -6.93
N VAL A 157 5.46 9.99 -6.16
CA VAL A 157 4.01 10.12 -5.95
C VAL A 157 3.65 10.65 -4.57
N GLY A 158 4.61 10.82 -3.69
CA GLY A 158 4.45 11.37 -2.36
C GLY A 158 5.78 11.80 -1.75
N ASN A 159 5.74 12.88 -1.01
CA ASN A 159 6.90 13.41 -0.28
C ASN A 159 6.48 13.60 1.18
N VAL A 160 6.87 12.67 2.03
CA VAL A 160 6.48 12.62 3.45
C VAL A 160 7.66 13.09 4.29
N PRO A 161 7.52 14.19 5.03
CA PRO A 161 8.57 14.67 5.92
C PRO A 161 8.77 13.71 7.11
N ASN A 162 9.72 14.02 7.97
CA ASN A 162 9.88 13.28 9.21
C ASN A 162 8.71 13.62 10.15
N LEU A 163 7.74 12.71 10.25
CA LEU A 163 6.54 12.88 11.06
C LEU A 163 6.67 12.18 12.41
N ASN A 164 5.91 12.69 13.37
CA ASN A 164 5.78 12.04 14.66
C ASN A 164 4.57 11.09 14.64
N GLU A 165 4.82 9.80 14.68
CA GLU A 165 3.79 8.75 14.67
C GLU A 165 2.86 8.78 15.89
N ARG A 166 3.25 9.47 16.97
CA ARG A 166 2.43 9.60 18.19
C ARG A 166 1.33 10.64 18.07
N LEU A 167 1.41 11.55 17.09
CA LEU A 167 0.35 12.53 16.86
C LEU A 167 -0.94 11.84 16.36
N ASP A 168 -2.08 12.37 16.79
CA ASP A 168 -3.38 11.86 16.38
C ASP A 168 -3.73 12.24 14.93
N SER A 169 -3.06 13.23 14.37
CA SER A 169 -3.26 13.73 13.02
C SER A 169 -1.95 14.18 12.38
N ASN A 170 -1.80 13.85 11.10
CA ASN A 170 -0.70 14.27 10.25
C ASN A 170 -1.27 14.74 8.90
N SER A 171 -1.57 16.04 8.80
CA SER A 171 -2.12 16.65 7.56
C SER A 171 -1.21 16.51 6.35
N GLU A 172 0.07 16.33 6.56
CA GLU A 172 1.10 16.13 5.54
C GLU A 172 0.90 14.83 4.76
N LEU A 173 0.08 13.90 5.27
CA LEU A 173 -0.28 12.67 4.58
C LEU A 173 -1.47 12.82 3.62
N ASN A 174 -2.17 13.94 3.62
CA ASN A 174 -3.42 14.10 2.87
C ASN A 174 -3.26 13.88 1.36
N ASP A 175 -2.20 14.43 0.76
CA ASP A 175 -1.95 14.25 -0.69
C ASP A 175 -1.60 12.81 -1.03
N LEU A 176 -0.80 12.15 -0.20
CA LEU A 176 -0.49 10.74 -0.35
C LEU A 176 -1.77 9.89 -0.21
N ILE A 177 -2.61 10.16 0.79
CA ILE A 177 -3.89 9.45 0.99
C ILE A 177 -4.81 9.65 -0.21
N LYS A 178 -4.91 10.85 -0.74
CA LYS A 178 -5.69 11.14 -1.96
C LYS A 178 -5.17 10.34 -3.15
N PHE A 179 -3.87 10.23 -3.32
CA PHE A 179 -3.27 9.38 -4.34
C PHE A 179 -3.62 7.91 -4.12
N LEU A 180 -3.49 7.40 -2.88
CA LEU A 180 -3.66 5.99 -2.55
C LEU A 180 -5.13 5.53 -2.66
N VAL A 181 -6.09 6.31 -2.12
CA VAL A 181 -7.50 5.89 -2.00
C VAL A 181 -8.47 6.72 -2.84
N GLY A 182 -8.09 7.92 -3.31
CA GLY A 182 -9.00 8.87 -3.94
C GLY A 182 -9.54 8.46 -5.31
N ASN A 183 -8.84 7.62 -6.07
CA ASN A 183 -9.17 7.26 -7.45
C ASN A 183 -9.48 5.77 -7.67
N VAL A 184 -9.59 4.98 -6.63
CA VAL A 184 -9.92 3.56 -6.75
C VAL A 184 -11.44 3.40 -6.82
N LYS A 185 -11.96 3.13 -8.03
CA LYS A 185 -13.36 2.74 -8.21
C LYS A 185 -13.53 1.36 -7.59
N VAL A 186 -14.17 1.28 -6.44
CA VAL A 186 -14.66 0.02 -5.90
C VAL A 186 -15.71 -0.49 -6.89
N LYS A 187 -15.47 -1.64 -7.52
CA LYS A 187 -16.49 -2.32 -8.33
C LYS A 187 -17.56 -2.80 -7.36
N SER A 188 -18.58 -1.98 -7.13
CA SER A 188 -19.77 -2.35 -6.38
C SER A 188 -20.47 -3.47 -7.16
N SER A 189 -20.36 -4.68 -6.68
CA SER A 189 -21.21 -5.79 -7.14
C SER A 189 -22.61 -5.59 -6.55
N ARG A 190 -23.32 -4.57 -6.98
CA ARG A 190 -24.76 -4.52 -6.82
C ARG A 190 -25.36 -5.56 -7.74
N LYS A 191 -25.40 -6.82 -7.33
CA LYS A 191 -26.35 -7.77 -7.87
C LYS A 191 -27.74 -7.23 -7.52
N GLY A 192 -28.43 -6.78 -8.55
CA GLY A 192 -29.78 -6.25 -8.45
C GLY A 192 -30.73 -7.25 -7.83
N LEU A 193 -31.25 -6.90 -6.65
CA LEU A 193 -32.31 -7.59 -5.97
C LEU A 193 -33.62 -6.80 -6.17
N PHE A 194 -33.93 -6.38 -7.40
CA PHE A 194 -35.22 -5.79 -7.77
C PHE A 194 -35.64 -6.19 -9.19
N SER A 195 -36.00 -7.48 -9.39
CA SER A 195 -36.74 -7.87 -10.59
C SER A 195 -37.89 -8.86 -10.31
N PHE A 196 -38.48 -8.81 -9.12
CA PHE A 196 -39.63 -9.66 -8.80
C PHE A 196 -40.82 -8.90 -8.23
N LEU A 197 -41.22 -7.77 -8.80
CA LEU A 197 -42.53 -7.16 -8.49
C LEU A 197 -43.02 -6.35 -9.70
N ARG A 198 -43.42 -7.05 -10.78
CA ARG A 198 -44.43 -6.55 -11.73
C ARG A 198 -45.00 -7.69 -12.55
N ARG A 199 -45.96 -8.42 -11.96
CA ARG A 199 -47.06 -9.03 -12.68
C ARG A 199 -48.24 -9.19 -11.74
N LYS A 200 -49.21 -8.26 -11.86
CA LYS A 200 -50.66 -8.49 -11.79
C LYS A 200 -51.32 -7.12 -11.84
N LYS A 201 -51.79 -6.71 -12.92
CA LYS A 201 -53.16 -6.59 -13.43
C LYS A 201 -53.14 -6.00 -14.82
#